data_391d6710ad1c343481e15de5c4a6bf72
#
_entry.id   391d6710ad1c343481e15de5c4a6bf72
#
_cell.length_a   1.000
_cell.length_b   1.000
_cell.length_c   1.000
_cell.angle_alpha   90.00
_cell.angle_beta   90.00
_cell.angle_gamma   90.00
#
_symmetry.space_group_name_H-M   'P 1'
#
loop_
_entity.id
_entity.type
_entity.pdbx_description
1 polymer ?
#
loop_
_entity_poly.entity_id
_entity_poly.type
_entity_poly.pdbx_seq_one_letter_code
_entity_poly.pdbx_strand_id
1 'polypeptide(L)'
;MELIRGIHNIRARHHGCVLTIGNFDGVHRGHQALLEQLKQQGQRLGLPVMVMIFEPQPLEMFAADKAPARLTRLRDKANYLAQAGVDYLLCVKFDPRFAANTAQAFVAELLVEKLGVKFLMVGDDFRFGAGRQGDFPLLQQAGKEYGFDVVSTPTFREGDRRISSTAIRTALSEDDLPLAETLLGHPYSISGRVVHGDELGRTIGFPTANLPLKRLVAPVKGVYAVAVYGLGPQPLPGVANIGTRPTVAGVRQQLEVHLLDVTMDLYGRHIEVVLRAKLRNEQRFASLDALKQQIANDVVTARKFFGLQTPV
;
A
#
# COMPACT_ATOMS: atom_id res chain seq x y z
N MET A 1 17.63 2.40 2.54
CA MET A 1 16.99 1.05 2.53
C MET A 1 17.34 0.29 1.26
N GLU A 2 17.80 -0.96 1.37
CA GLU A 2 18.01 -1.88 0.24
C GLU A 2 16.79 -2.79 0.07
N LEU A 3 16.31 -2.97 -1.18
CA LEU A 3 15.24 -3.91 -1.51
C LEU A 3 15.85 -5.25 -1.99
N ILE A 4 15.69 -6.30 -1.21
CA ILE A 4 16.15 -7.66 -1.51
C ILE A 4 14.97 -8.42 -2.14
N ARG A 5 15.04 -8.69 -3.43
CA ARG A 5 13.98 -9.41 -4.17
C ARG A 5 14.23 -10.91 -4.20
N GLY A 6 13.49 -11.66 -3.39
CA GLY A 6 13.60 -13.11 -3.26
C GLY A 6 14.75 -13.56 -2.35
N ILE A 7 14.54 -14.70 -1.71
CA ILE A 7 15.49 -15.28 -0.73
C ILE A 7 16.85 -15.68 -1.34
N HIS A 8 16.90 -15.92 -2.66
CA HIS A 8 18.15 -16.24 -3.37
C HIS A 8 19.10 -15.03 -3.54
N ASN A 9 18.61 -13.82 -3.29
CA ASN A 9 19.40 -12.59 -3.31
C ASN A 9 19.91 -12.16 -1.93
N ILE A 10 19.67 -12.94 -0.88
CA ILE A 10 20.29 -12.73 0.43
C ILE A 10 21.80 -12.96 0.28
N ARG A 11 22.61 -12.06 0.86
CA ARG A 11 24.07 -12.05 0.82
C ARG A 11 24.62 -12.02 2.26
N ALA A 12 25.91 -12.32 2.44
CA ALA A 12 26.55 -12.31 3.75
C ALA A 12 26.35 -11.00 4.53
N ARG A 13 26.31 -9.84 3.85
CA ARG A 13 26.04 -8.54 4.49
C ARG A 13 24.64 -8.39 5.09
N HIS A 14 23.69 -9.26 4.72
CA HIS A 14 22.34 -9.25 5.25
C HIS A 14 22.19 -10.18 6.47
N HIS A 15 23.25 -10.93 6.80
CA HIS A 15 23.26 -11.84 7.94
C HIS A 15 23.49 -11.07 9.24
N GLY A 16 22.65 -11.32 10.23
CA GLY A 16 22.63 -10.60 11.51
C GLY A 16 21.71 -9.37 11.45
N CYS A 17 20.46 -9.53 11.87
CA CYS A 17 19.47 -8.45 11.82
C CYS A 17 18.46 -8.54 12.95
N VAL A 18 17.79 -7.41 13.21
CA VAL A 18 16.49 -7.38 13.91
C VAL A 18 15.37 -7.41 12.86
N LEU A 19 14.42 -8.32 13.00
CA LEU A 19 13.47 -8.66 11.96
C LEU A 19 12.01 -8.47 12.42
N THR A 20 11.18 -7.99 11.52
CA THR A 20 9.73 -8.15 11.60
C THR A 20 9.18 -8.73 10.31
N ILE A 21 8.05 -9.46 10.41
CA ILE A 21 7.41 -10.16 9.29
C ILE A 21 5.95 -9.77 9.22
N GLY A 22 5.48 -9.33 8.06
CA GLY A 22 4.07 -8.99 7.87
C GLY A 22 3.78 -8.42 6.48
N ASN A 23 2.52 -8.15 6.21
CA ASN A 23 2.12 -7.56 4.91
C ASN A 23 2.45 -6.06 4.81
N PHE A 24 2.52 -5.36 5.93
CA PHE A 24 2.77 -3.91 6.00
C PHE A 24 1.91 -3.10 5.01
N ASP A 25 0.66 -3.52 4.82
CA ASP A 25 -0.24 -2.86 3.87
C ASP A 25 -0.74 -1.53 4.46
N GLY A 26 -0.45 -0.43 3.76
CA GLY A 26 -0.70 0.94 4.22
C GLY A 26 0.42 1.55 5.06
N VAL A 27 1.36 0.75 5.60
CA VAL A 27 2.41 1.20 6.56
C VAL A 27 1.86 2.19 7.61
N HIS A 28 0.70 1.84 8.16
CA HIS A 28 -0.10 2.65 9.06
C HIS A 28 0.59 2.90 10.42
N ARG A 29 0.05 3.80 11.25
CA ARG A 29 0.63 4.19 12.55
C ARG A 29 0.99 3.02 13.47
N GLY A 30 0.20 1.92 13.44
CA GLY A 30 0.56 0.71 14.17
C GLY A 30 1.84 0.04 13.64
N HIS A 31 2.05 0.02 12.31
CA HIS A 31 3.30 -0.44 11.73
C HIS A 31 4.46 0.50 12.04
N GLN A 32 4.24 1.82 11.98
CA GLN A 32 5.26 2.83 12.29
C GLN A 32 5.73 2.71 13.74
N ALA A 33 4.81 2.55 14.68
CA ALA A 33 5.15 2.35 16.09
C ALA A 33 5.92 1.03 16.34
N LEU A 34 5.56 -0.05 15.64
CA LEU A 34 6.31 -1.30 15.66
C LEU A 34 7.73 -1.09 15.13
N LEU A 35 7.87 -0.43 13.99
CA LEU A 35 9.17 -0.16 13.37
C LEU A 35 10.07 0.70 14.25
N GLU A 36 9.51 1.68 14.96
CA GLU A 36 10.28 2.47 15.92
C GLU A 36 10.83 1.62 17.08
N GLN A 37 10.02 0.70 17.63
CA GLN A 37 10.49 -0.24 18.65
C GLN A 37 11.59 -1.18 18.10
N LEU A 38 11.38 -1.70 16.87
CA LEU A 38 12.37 -2.57 16.22
C LEU A 38 13.68 -1.84 15.96
N LYS A 39 13.62 -0.57 15.56
CA LYS A 39 14.79 0.29 15.34
C LYS A 39 15.56 0.53 16.64
N GLN A 40 14.87 0.77 17.77
CA GLN A 40 15.52 0.88 19.08
C GLN A 40 16.27 -0.41 19.45
N GLN A 41 15.69 -1.57 19.16
CA GLN A 41 16.38 -2.85 19.36
C GLN A 41 17.58 -3.01 18.42
N GLY A 42 17.44 -2.61 17.15
CA GLY A 42 18.55 -2.59 16.20
C GLY A 42 19.73 -1.75 16.70
N GLN A 43 19.44 -0.53 17.18
CA GLN A 43 20.45 0.36 17.77
C GLN A 43 21.12 -0.25 19.00
N ARG A 44 20.33 -0.86 19.91
CA ARG A 44 20.84 -1.51 21.13
C ARG A 44 21.79 -2.67 20.80
N LEU A 45 21.50 -3.44 19.76
CA LEU A 45 22.25 -4.61 19.35
C LEU A 45 23.35 -4.30 18.30
N GLY A 46 23.39 -3.08 17.77
CA GLY A 46 24.28 -2.71 16.66
C GLY A 46 23.95 -3.45 15.35
N LEU A 47 22.65 -3.75 15.12
CA LEU A 47 22.19 -4.57 14.00
C LEU A 47 21.21 -3.79 13.10
N PRO A 48 21.21 -4.09 11.78
CA PRO A 48 20.28 -3.47 10.85
C PRO A 48 18.84 -3.94 11.06
N VAL A 49 17.90 -3.06 10.75
CA VAL A 49 16.46 -3.31 10.77
C VAL A 49 16.03 -3.92 9.45
N MET A 50 15.44 -5.10 9.51
CA MET A 50 14.88 -5.78 8.35
C MET A 50 13.37 -5.97 8.47
N VAL A 51 12.66 -5.69 7.38
CA VAL A 51 11.24 -6.04 7.22
C VAL A 51 11.14 -7.12 6.15
N MET A 52 10.46 -8.23 6.47
CA MET A 52 10.14 -9.28 5.52
C MET A 52 8.66 -9.16 5.12
N ILE A 53 8.41 -9.08 3.82
CA ILE A 53 7.08 -9.08 3.23
C ILE A 53 6.94 -10.18 2.19
N PHE A 54 5.70 -10.50 1.85
CA PHE A 54 5.37 -11.49 0.82
C PHE A 54 4.71 -10.83 -0.39
N GLU A 55 5.14 -11.23 -1.60
CA GLU A 55 4.59 -10.74 -2.86
C GLU A 55 4.39 -11.90 -3.85
N PRO A 56 3.14 -12.19 -4.30
CA PRO A 56 1.88 -11.62 -3.82
C PRO A 56 1.66 -11.89 -2.33
N GLN A 57 0.67 -11.20 -1.72
CA GLN A 57 0.28 -11.49 -0.35
C GLN A 57 -0.33 -12.91 -0.28
N PRO A 58 -0.16 -13.66 0.85
CA PRO A 58 -0.63 -15.05 0.93
C PRO A 58 -2.10 -15.24 0.55
N LEU A 59 -3.01 -14.37 0.97
CA LEU A 59 -4.43 -14.45 0.60
C LEU A 59 -4.68 -14.25 -0.89
N GLU A 60 -3.88 -13.43 -1.57
CA GLU A 60 -4.02 -13.23 -3.01
C GLU A 60 -3.66 -14.49 -3.82
N MET A 61 -2.78 -15.34 -3.28
CA MET A 61 -2.43 -16.60 -3.90
C MET A 61 -3.44 -17.71 -3.59
N PHE A 62 -3.90 -17.82 -2.33
CA PHE A 62 -4.75 -18.93 -1.91
C PHE A 62 -6.25 -18.67 -2.13
N ALA A 63 -6.69 -17.41 -2.08
CA ALA A 63 -8.10 -17.01 -2.15
C ALA A 63 -8.21 -15.60 -2.74
N ALA A 64 -7.86 -15.46 -4.01
CA ALA A 64 -7.80 -14.16 -4.71
C ALA A 64 -9.14 -13.40 -4.66
N ASP A 65 -10.27 -14.10 -4.70
CA ASP A 65 -11.62 -13.58 -4.59
C ASP A 65 -11.95 -13.00 -3.19
N LYS A 66 -11.26 -13.49 -2.15
CA LYS A 66 -11.39 -13.05 -0.75
C LYS A 66 -10.27 -12.11 -0.31
N ALA A 67 -9.29 -11.89 -1.17
CA ALA A 67 -8.18 -11.01 -0.84
C ALA A 67 -8.66 -9.56 -0.66
N PRO A 68 -8.31 -8.90 0.45
CA PRO A 68 -8.75 -7.54 0.69
C PRO A 68 -8.08 -6.57 -0.31
N ALA A 69 -8.76 -5.45 -0.59
CA ALA A 69 -8.18 -4.39 -1.40
C ALA A 69 -6.84 -3.92 -0.82
N ARG A 70 -5.80 -3.86 -1.63
CA ARG A 70 -4.49 -3.33 -1.20
C ARG A 70 -4.58 -1.85 -0.90
N LEU A 71 -4.01 -1.43 0.22
CA LEU A 71 -3.84 -0.02 0.56
C LEU A 71 -2.65 0.59 -0.19
N THR A 72 -1.54 -0.14 -0.28
CA THR A 72 -0.29 0.34 -0.90
C THR A 72 0.24 -0.64 -1.95
N ARG A 73 0.87 -0.11 -3.00
CA ARG A 73 1.71 -0.89 -3.92
C ARG A 73 3.07 -1.16 -3.27
N LEU A 74 3.80 -2.17 -3.77
CA LEU A 74 5.13 -2.51 -3.28
C LEU A 74 6.09 -1.30 -3.28
N ARG A 75 6.04 -0.46 -4.32
CA ARG A 75 6.88 0.74 -4.42
C ARG A 75 6.58 1.75 -3.31
N ASP A 76 5.29 2.05 -3.10
CA ASP A 76 4.87 3.02 -2.08
C ASP A 76 5.17 2.50 -0.68
N LYS A 77 4.89 1.22 -0.44
CA LYS A 77 5.27 0.52 0.78
C LYS A 77 6.78 0.61 1.05
N ALA A 78 7.60 0.38 0.03
CA ALA A 78 9.05 0.49 0.16
C ALA A 78 9.48 1.91 0.53
N ASN A 79 8.86 2.95 -0.06
CA ASN A 79 9.13 4.34 0.27
C ASN A 79 8.77 4.65 1.74
N TYR A 80 7.58 4.25 2.20
CA TYR A 80 7.16 4.47 3.60
C TYR A 80 8.05 3.71 4.59
N LEU A 81 8.44 2.47 4.29
CA LEU A 81 9.36 1.70 5.12
C LEU A 81 10.75 2.34 5.18
N ALA A 82 11.25 2.88 4.05
CA ALA A 82 12.51 3.62 4.02
C ALA A 82 12.45 4.88 4.90
N GLN A 83 11.36 5.65 4.82
CA GLN A 83 11.13 6.83 5.66
C GLN A 83 11.05 6.46 7.16
N ALA A 84 10.54 5.27 7.49
CA ALA A 84 10.49 4.75 8.85
C ALA A 84 11.84 4.22 9.37
N GLY A 85 12.92 4.31 8.56
CA GLY A 85 14.28 3.93 8.99
C GLY A 85 14.60 2.45 8.86
N VAL A 86 13.89 1.71 8.01
CA VAL A 86 14.21 0.31 7.67
C VAL A 86 15.47 0.27 6.81
N ASP A 87 16.41 -0.61 7.13
CA ASP A 87 17.66 -0.79 6.38
C ASP A 87 17.50 -1.78 5.22
N TYR A 88 16.77 -2.88 5.45
CA TYR A 88 16.54 -3.95 4.47
C TYR A 88 15.06 -4.29 4.35
N LEU A 89 14.54 -4.30 3.12
CA LEU A 89 13.22 -4.82 2.79
C LEU A 89 13.39 -6.14 2.02
N LEU A 90 13.16 -7.27 2.69
CA LEU A 90 13.15 -8.58 2.04
C LEU A 90 11.76 -8.87 1.47
N CYS A 91 11.65 -8.83 0.16
CA CYS A 91 10.43 -9.16 -0.57
C CYS A 91 10.48 -10.62 -1.02
N VAL A 92 9.86 -11.50 -0.27
CA VAL A 92 9.81 -12.94 -0.56
C VAL A 92 8.73 -13.21 -1.61
N LYS A 93 9.10 -13.92 -2.68
CA LYS A 93 8.11 -14.45 -3.62
C LYS A 93 7.28 -15.52 -2.94
N PHE A 94 5.98 -15.22 -2.74
CA PHE A 94 5.05 -16.17 -2.16
C PHE A 94 4.43 -17.01 -3.28
N ASP A 95 4.92 -18.21 -3.44
CA ASP A 95 4.46 -19.18 -4.44
C ASP A 95 4.21 -20.55 -3.80
N PRO A 96 3.63 -21.53 -4.52
CA PRO A 96 3.36 -22.85 -3.96
C PRO A 96 4.58 -23.56 -3.37
N ARG A 97 5.78 -23.31 -3.92
CA ARG A 97 7.02 -23.91 -3.39
C ARG A 97 7.36 -23.31 -2.03
N PHE A 98 7.31 -21.98 -1.90
CA PHE A 98 7.57 -21.32 -0.62
C PHE A 98 6.50 -21.68 0.41
N ALA A 99 5.23 -21.74 0.02
CA ALA A 99 4.11 -22.11 0.89
C ALA A 99 4.17 -23.56 1.40
N ALA A 100 4.88 -24.44 0.71
CA ALA A 100 5.09 -25.83 1.10
C ALA A 100 6.20 -26.03 2.15
N ASN A 101 7.00 -25.01 2.46
CA ASN A 101 8.04 -25.11 3.48
C ASN A 101 7.43 -25.40 4.84
N THR A 102 8.01 -26.36 5.57
CA THR A 102 7.59 -26.64 6.96
C THR A 102 7.92 -25.45 7.87
N ALA A 103 7.26 -25.37 9.03
CA ALA A 103 7.57 -24.35 10.00
C ALA A 103 9.03 -24.44 10.47
N GLN A 104 9.56 -25.65 10.64
CA GLN A 104 10.93 -25.91 11.02
C GLN A 104 11.92 -25.43 9.95
N ALA A 105 11.67 -25.76 8.67
CA ALA A 105 12.53 -25.30 7.57
C ALA A 105 12.50 -23.76 7.44
N PHE A 106 11.35 -23.12 7.63
CA PHE A 106 11.24 -21.67 7.65
C PHE A 106 12.15 -21.05 8.74
N VAL A 107 12.13 -21.62 9.94
CA VAL A 107 12.98 -21.12 11.04
C VAL A 107 14.46 -21.43 10.78
N ALA A 108 14.81 -22.71 10.60
CA ALA A 108 16.21 -23.12 10.53
C ALA A 108 16.92 -22.54 9.29
N GLU A 109 16.35 -22.73 8.11
CA GLU A 109 17.03 -22.33 6.86
C GLU A 109 16.94 -20.85 6.57
N LEU A 110 15.77 -20.21 6.82
CA LEU A 110 15.58 -18.81 6.44
C LEU A 110 15.94 -17.87 7.59
N LEU A 111 15.35 -18.03 8.78
CA LEU A 111 15.58 -17.08 9.88
C LEU A 111 16.99 -17.24 10.48
N VAL A 112 17.44 -18.48 10.70
CA VAL A 112 18.71 -18.76 11.36
C VAL A 112 19.87 -18.76 10.36
N GLU A 113 19.85 -19.67 9.39
CA GLU A 113 21.01 -19.89 8.51
C GLU A 113 21.20 -18.70 7.53
N LYS A 114 20.16 -18.29 6.82
CA LYS A 114 20.30 -17.22 5.80
C LYS A 114 20.31 -15.82 6.38
N LEU A 115 19.45 -15.52 7.35
CA LEU A 115 19.31 -14.16 7.89
C LEU A 115 20.08 -13.94 9.19
N GLY A 116 20.41 -14.99 9.94
CA GLY A 116 21.08 -14.86 11.23
C GLY A 116 20.33 -13.95 12.20
N VAL A 117 19.00 -14.10 12.25
CA VAL A 117 18.12 -13.24 13.06
C VAL A 117 18.58 -13.27 14.52
N LYS A 118 18.68 -12.10 15.16
CA LYS A 118 19.02 -11.96 16.58
C LYS A 118 17.85 -11.45 17.43
N PHE A 119 16.90 -10.79 16.78
CA PHE A 119 15.68 -10.32 17.42
C PHE A 119 14.54 -10.38 16.40
N LEU A 120 13.44 -11.01 16.77
CA LEU A 120 12.24 -11.16 15.94
C LEU A 120 11.04 -10.54 16.64
N MET A 121 10.35 -9.62 15.96
CA MET A 121 9.11 -9.02 16.45
C MET A 121 7.96 -9.32 15.47
N VAL A 122 6.96 -10.07 15.93
CA VAL A 122 5.77 -10.44 15.13
C VAL A 122 4.50 -10.38 15.97
N GLY A 123 3.33 -10.35 15.32
CA GLY A 123 2.05 -10.47 16.04
C GLY A 123 1.93 -11.83 16.76
N ASP A 124 1.22 -11.87 17.86
CA ASP A 124 0.89 -13.11 18.60
C ASP A 124 -0.02 -14.04 17.78
N ASP A 125 -0.73 -13.50 16.80
CA ASP A 125 -1.56 -14.21 15.83
C ASP A 125 -0.79 -14.67 14.58
N PHE A 126 0.52 -14.43 14.52
CA PHE A 126 1.35 -14.77 13.37
C PHE A 126 1.36 -16.29 13.14
N ARG A 127 1.11 -16.68 11.88
CA ARG A 127 1.12 -18.08 11.45
C ARG A 127 2.00 -18.24 10.22
N PHE A 128 2.80 -19.30 10.18
CA PHE A 128 3.76 -19.56 9.10
C PHE A 128 3.93 -21.05 8.82
N GLY A 129 4.68 -21.37 7.79
CA GLY A 129 4.92 -22.74 7.35
C GLY A 129 3.70 -23.40 6.68
N ALA A 130 3.91 -24.58 6.11
CA ALA A 130 2.89 -25.35 5.42
C ALA A 130 1.67 -25.59 6.34
N GLY A 131 0.48 -25.35 5.80
CA GLY A 131 -0.77 -25.49 6.56
C GLY A 131 -0.88 -24.55 7.76
N ARG A 132 -0.07 -23.48 7.86
CA ARG A 132 -0.04 -22.52 8.98
C ARG A 132 0.26 -23.18 10.33
N GLN A 133 1.05 -24.25 10.34
CA GLN A 133 1.35 -25.04 11.55
C GLN A 133 2.32 -24.32 12.50
N GLY A 134 3.13 -23.40 12.00
CA GLY A 134 3.99 -22.56 12.82
C GLY A 134 3.19 -21.41 13.47
N ASP A 135 3.49 -21.14 14.72
CA ASP A 135 2.85 -20.12 15.55
C ASP A 135 3.87 -19.37 16.42
N PHE A 136 3.39 -18.43 17.22
CA PHE A 136 4.23 -17.63 18.11
C PHE A 136 4.96 -18.48 19.18
N PRO A 137 4.31 -19.47 19.88
CA PRO A 137 5.00 -20.38 20.80
C PRO A 137 6.15 -21.15 20.15
N LEU A 138 5.97 -21.65 18.91
CA LEU A 138 7.02 -22.34 18.19
C LEU A 138 8.22 -21.42 17.89
N LEU A 139 7.97 -20.15 17.54
CA LEU A 139 9.04 -19.16 17.38
C LEU A 139 9.79 -18.90 18.69
N GLN A 140 9.07 -18.80 19.82
CA GLN A 140 9.71 -18.61 21.13
C GLN A 140 10.58 -19.81 21.52
N GLN A 141 10.12 -21.04 21.25
CA GLN A 141 10.92 -22.24 21.46
C GLN A 141 12.17 -22.23 20.58
N ALA A 142 12.00 -21.95 19.29
CA ALA A 142 13.12 -21.84 18.34
C ALA A 142 14.11 -20.71 18.74
N GLY A 143 13.59 -19.59 19.24
CA GLY A 143 14.44 -18.51 19.74
C GLY A 143 15.37 -18.96 20.87
N LYS A 144 14.86 -19.77 21.80
CA LYS A 144 15.67 -20.37 22.88
C LYS A 144 16.72 -21.36 22.36
N GLU A 145 16.34 -22.14 21.34
CA GLU A 145 17.20 -23.17 20.74
C GLU A 145 18.33 -22.56 19.90
N TYR A 146 18.01 -21.56 19.08
CA TYR A 146 18.94 -20.98 18.10
C TYR A 146 19.57 -19.64 18.54
N GLY A 147 19.23 -19.12 19.70
CA GLY A 147 19.84 -17.93 20.30
C GLY A 147 19.38 -16.62 19.66
N PHE A 148 18.06 -16.44 19.49
CA PHE A 148 17.45 -15.18 19.11
C PHE A 148 16.21 -14.84 19.97
N ASP A 149 16.01 -13.56 20.25
CA ASP A 149 14.86 -13.10 21.02
C ASP A 149 13.58 -13.04 20.16
N VAL A 150 12.45 -13.43 20.74
CA VAL A 150 11.13 -13.36 20.09
C VAL A 150 10.17 -12.57 20.96
N VAL A 151 9.63 -11.49 20.40
CA VAL A 151 8.74 -10.55 21.10
C VAL A 151 7.44 -10.38 20.31
N SER A 152 6.32 -10.37 21.03
CA SER A 152 5.01 -10.08 20.45
C SER A 152 4.84 -8.57 20.24
N THR A 153 4.24 -8.19 19.11
CA THR A 153 3.88 -6.80 18.87
C THR A 153 2.64 -6.42 19.68
N PRO A 154 2.68 -5.29 20.40
CA PRO A 154 1.51 -4.79 21.09
C PRO A 154 0.41 -4.38 20.09
N THR A 155 -0.84 -4.45 20.51
CA THR A 155 -1.95 -3.88 19.75
C THR A 155 -1.93 -2.37 19.89
N PHE A 156 -1.70 -1.66 18.79
CA PHE A 156 -1.75 -0.20 18.77
C PHE A 156 -3.20 0.29 18.59
N ARG A 157 -3.54 1.35 19.35
CA ARG A 157 -4.88 1.95 19.37
C ARG A 157 -4.79 3.47 19.19
N GLU A 158 -5.82 4.04 18.56
CA GLU A 158 -6.10 5.47 18.55
C GLU A 158 -7.41 5.67 19.32
N GLY A 159 -7.32 6.19 20.53
CA GLY A 159 -8.41 6.11 21.50
C GLY A 159 -8.86 4.65 21.70
N ASP A 160 -10.14 4.38 21.55
CA ASP A 160 -10.70 3.01 21.67
C ASP A 160 -10.58 2.15 20.39
N ARG A 161 -10.13 2.73 19.28
CA ARG A 161 -10.06 2.03 18.00
C ARG A 161 -8.71 1.36 17.79
N ARG A 162 -8.73 0.07 17.42
CA ARG A 162 -7.51 -0.65 16.98
C ARG A 162 -7.05 -0.09 15.63
N ILE A 163 -5.77 0.30 15.53
CA ILE A 163 -5.14 0.68 14.27
C ILE A 163 -4.81 -0.60 13.49
N SER A 164 -5.42 -0.78 12.32
CA SER A 164 -5.19 -1.94 11.45
C SER A 164 -5.51 -1.62 10.00
N SER A 165 -4.93 -2.38 9.06
CA SER A 165 -5.27 -2.26 7.63
C SER A 165 -6.76 -2.52 7.38
N THR A 166 -7.43 -3.35 8.17
CA THR A 166 -8.89 -3.58 8.08
C THR A 166 -9.67 -2.33 8.45
N ALA A 167 -9.36 -1.68 9.58
CA ALA A 167 -10.03 -0.44 9.99
C ALA A 167 -9.86 0.67 8.95
N ILE A 168 -8.68 0.76 8.33
CA ILE A 168 -8.42 1.75 7.27
C ILE A 168 -9.25 1.44 6.02
N ARG A 169 -9.35 0.16 5.61
CA ARG A 169 -10.22 -0.21 4.47
C ARG A 169 -11.69 0.10 4.74
N THR A 170 -12.16 -0.12 5.95
CA THR A 170 -13.53 0.26 6.36
C THR A 170 -13.71 1.77 6.24
N ALA A 171 -12.85 2.59 6.83
CA ALA A 171 -12.92 4.05 6.73
C ALA A 171 -12.92 4.52 5.26
N LEU A 172 -12.04 3.95 4.42
CA LEU A 172 -12.00 4.28 2.99
C LEU A 172 -13.27 3.86 2.23
N SER A 173 -13.87 2.72 2.58
CA SER A 173 -15.10 2.24 1.95
C SER A 173 -16.34 3.05 2.36
N GLU A 174 -16.28 3.70 3.52
CA GLU A 174 -17.28 4.61 4.06
C GLU A 174 -17.01 6.08 3.68
N ASP A 175 -15.99 6.33 2.85
CA ASP A 175 -15.54 7.65 2.40
C ASP A 175 -15.03 8.57 3.53
N ASP A 176 -14.71 8.00 4.70
CA ASP A 176 -14.11 8.72 5.84
C ASP A 176 -12.59 8.87 5.64
N LEU A 177 -12.23 9.76 4.70
CA LEU A 177 -10.82 10.06 4.42
C LEU A 177 -10.08 10.64 5.63
N PRO A 178 -10.68 11.52 6.47
CA PRO A 178 -10.03 12.00 7.69
C PRO A 178 -9.67 10.89 8.67
N LEU A 179 -10.57 9.94 8.91
CA LEU A 179 -10.29 8.79 9.76
C LEU A 179 -9.21 7.91 9.15
N ALA A 180 -9.29 7.64 7.84
CA ALA A 180 -8.26 6.86 7.14
C ALA A 180 -6.87 7.51 7.27
N GLU A 181 -6.76 8.84 7.11
CA GLU A 181 -5.53 9.61 7.29
C GLU A 181 -5.02 9.53 8.73
N THR A 182 -5.90 9.67 9.72
CA THR A 182 -5.55 9.54 11.15
C THR A 182 -4.95 8.16 11.44
N LEU A 183 -5.57 7.09 10.96
CA LEU A 183 -5.08 5.72 11.16
C LEU A 183 -3.80 5.41 10.39
N LEU A 184 -3.67 5.93 9.16
CA LEU A 184 -2.49 5.78 8.32
C LEU A 184 -1.30 6.59 8.86
N GLY A 185 -1.54 7.78 9.41
CA GLY A 185 -0.52 8.78 9.73
C GLY A 185 -0.05 9.58 8.51
N HIS A 186 -0.73 9.42 7.39
CA HIS A 186 -0.54 10.19 6.15
C HIS A 186 -1.83 10.13 5.30
N PRO A 187 -2.06 11.09 4.40
CA PRO A 187 -3.20 11.05 3.50
C PRO A 187 -3.20 9.79 2.63
N TYR A 188 -4.40 9.27 2.33
CA TYR A 188 -4.49 8.13 1.42
C TYR A 188 -4.15 8.55 -0.01
N SER A 189 -3.21 7.86 -0.63
CA SER A 189 -2.74 8.13 -1.97
C SER A 189 -2.68 6.88 -2.85
N ILE A 190 -2.70 7.11 -4.16
CA ILE A 190 -2.51 6.08 -5.18
C ILE A 190 -1.43 6.60 -6.13
N SER A 191 -0.32 5.88 -6.24
CA SER A 191 0.73 6.23 -7.18
C SER A 191 0.75 5.34 -8.42
N GLY A 192 1.30 5.82 -9.50
CA GLY A 192 1.46 5.02 -10.71
C GLY A 192 2.08 5.77 -11.88
N ARG A 193 2.43 4.98 -12.89
CA ARG A 193 2.86 5.54 -14.17
C ARG A 193 1.65 5.85 -15.03
N VAL A 194 1.59 7.04 -15.59
CA VAL A 194 0.55 7.44 -16.54
C VAL A 194 0.71 6.65 -17.84
N VAL A 195 -0.38 6.06 -18.30
CA VAL A 195 -0.45 5.29 -19.55
C VAL A 195 -1.46 5.93 -20.50
N HIS A 196 -1.37 5.57 -21.79
CA HIS A 196 -2.40 5.93 -22.76
C HIS A 196 -3.72 5.25 -22.40
N GLY A 197 -4.81 6.02 -22.46
CA GLY A 197 -6.19 5.56 -22.36
C GLY A 197 -6.91 5.75 -23.70
N ASP A 198 -8.26 5.68 -23.69
CA ASP A 198 -9.06 5.88 -24.91
C ASP A 198 -9.20 7.35 -25.32
N GLU A 199 -8.59 8.28 -24.56
CA GLU A 199 -8.57 9.73 -24.81
C GLU A 199 -9.97 10.38 -24.92
N LEU A 200 -11.04 9.70 -24.47
CA LEU A 200 -12.41 10.23 -24.52
C LEU A 200 -12.51 11.58 -23.79
N GLY A 201 -11.85 11.73 -22.64
CA GLY A 201 -11.82 12.98 -21.91
C GLY A 201 -11.29 14.15 -22.73
N ARG A 202 -10.29 13.91 -23.59
CA ARG A 202 -9.73 14.93 -24.50
C ARG A 202 -10.77 15.43 -25.51
N THR A 203 -11.60 14.52 -26.06
CA THR A 203 -12.61 14.88 -27.06
C THR A 203 -13.74 15.73 -26.50
N ILE A 204 -14.00 15.64 -25.18
CA ILE A 204 -15.03 16.39 -24.49
C ILE A 204 -14.50 17.60 -23.71
N GLY A 205 -13.20 17.92 -23.83
CA GLY A 205 -12.58 19.09 -23.20
C GLY A 205 -12.00 18.87 -21.81
N PHE A 206 -11.98 17.62 -21.31
CA PHE A 206 -11.43 17.24 -20.00
C PHE A 206 -10.35 16.16 -20.13
N PRO A 207 -9.14 16.48 -20.64
CA PRO A 207 -8.09 15.50 -20.80
C PRO A 207 -7.74 14.86 -19.46
N THR A 208 -7.60 13.51 -19.44
CA THR A 208 -7.33 12.75 -18.24
C THR A 208 -6.03 11.95 -18.35
N ALA A 209 -5.28 11.90 -17.25
CA ALA A 209 -4.17 10.97 -17.05
C ALA A 209 -4.73 9.63 -16.53
N ASN A 210 -4.37 8.54 -17.19
CA ASN A 210 -4.85 7.20 -16.84
C ASN A 210 -3.80 6.45 -16.04
N LEU A 211 -4.17 5.98 -14.84
CA LEU A 211 -3.33 5.13 -13.99
C LEU A 211 -3.99 3.75 -13.82
N PRO A 212 -3.45 2.70 -14.46
CA PRO A 212 -3.94 1.35 -14.24
C PRO A 212 -3.65 0.92 -12.80
N LEU A 213 -4.68 0.58 -12.04
CA LEU A 213 -4.50 0.25 -10.63
C LEU A 213 -3.86 -1.13 -10.42
N LYS A 214 -3.89 -2.02 -11.44
CA LYS A 214 -3.38 -3.40 -11.39
C LYS A 214 -3.86 -4.15 -10.14
N ARG A 215 -5.10 -3.91 -9.73
CA ARG A 215 -5.77 -4.47 -8.55
C ARG A 215 -7.10 -5.05 -8.98
N LEU A 216 -7.52 -6.13 -8.32
CA LEU A 216 -8.88 -6.68 -8.50
C LEU A 216 -9.93 -5.76 -7.88
N VAL A 217 -9.61 -5.17 -6.73
CA VAL A 217 -10.51 -4.29 -5.98
C VAL A 217 -9.74 -3.06 -5.49
N ALA A 218 -10.34 -1.88 -5.64
CA ALA A 218 -9.86 -0.65 -5.00
C ALA A 218 -10.61 -0.42 -3.67
N PRO A 219 -9.94 0.10 -2.63
CA PRO A 219 -10.59 0.37 -1.34
C PRO A 219 -11.52 1.59 -1.39
N VAL A 220 -11.46 2.37 -2.46
CA VAL A 220 -12.24 3.59 -2.70
C VAL A 220 -12.86 3.56 -4.09
N LYS A 221 -14.01 4.20 -4.27
CA LYS A 221 -14.72 4.35 -5.56
C LYS A 221 -15.41 5.70 -5.64
N GLY A 222 -15.49 6.25 -6.83
CA GLY A 222 -16.20 7.51 -7.10
C GLY A 222 -15.28 8.62 -7.57
N VAL A 223 -15.75 9.86 -7.47
CA VAL A 223 -15.08 11.06 -7.93
C VAL A 223 -14.59 11.87 -6.75
N TYR A 224 -13.34 12.31 -6.81
CA TYR A 224 -12.63 12.96 -5.71
C TYR A 224 -11.93 14.25 -6.17
N ALA A 225 -11.89 15.25 -5.30
CA ALA A 225 -10.90 16.31 -5.36
C ALA A 225 -9.54 15.74 -4.93
N VAL A 226 -8.49 15.97 -5.71
CA VAL A 226 -7.17 15.35 -5.51
C VAL A 226 -6.03 16.36 -5.62
N ALA A 227 -4.94 16.11 -4.89
CA ALA A 227 -3.67 16.79 -5.08
C ALA A 227 -2.67 15.82 -5.75
N VAL A 228 -2.08 16.23 -6.86
CA VAL A 228 -1.22 15.39 -7.69
C VAL A 228 0.23 15.82 -7.53
N TYR A 229 1.06 14.90 -7.06
CA TYR A 229 2.50 15.07 -6.83
C TYR A 229 3.34 14.41 -7.93
N GLY A 230 4.61 14.83 -8.05
CA GLY A 230 5.55 14.26 -9.01
C GLY A 230 5.60 14.97 -10.35
N LEU A 231 4.93 16.12 -10.49
CA LEU A 231 4.88 16.94 -11.71
C LEU A 231 5.65 18.27 -11.60
N GLY A 232 5.98 18.68 -10.39
CA GLY A 232 6.69 19.90 -10.06
C GLY A 232 6.98 19.98 -8.56
N PRO A 233 7.49 21.11 -8.07
CA PRO A 233 7.81 21.28 -6.64
C PRO A 233 6.56 21.38 -5.76
N GLN A 234 5.43 21.80 -6.32
CA GLN A 234 4.15 21.89 -5.62
C GLN A 234 3.14 20.89 -6.21
N PRO A 235 2.22 20.36 -5.39
CA PRO A 235 1.15 19.51 -5.90
C PRO A 235 0.19 20.31 -6.78
N LEU A 236 -0.30 19.68 -7.83
CA LEU A 236 -1.29 20.26 -8.73
C LEU A 236 -2.70 19.77 -8.33
N PRO A 237 -3.70 20.67 -8.24
CA PRO A 237 -5.08 20.29 -7.97
C PRO A 237 -5.70 19.56 -9.17
N GLY A 238 -6.60 18.64 -8.88
CA GLY A 238 -7.29 17.87 -9.91
C GLY A 238 -8.60 17.26 -9.44
N VAL A 239 -9.31 16.67 -10.39
CA VAL A 239 -10.47 15.79 -10.17
C VAL A 239 -10.07 14.40 -10.61
N ALA A 240 -10.34 13.40 -9.78
CA ALA A 240 -10.05 12.01 -10.10
C ALA A 240 -11.30 11.14 -10.04
N ASN A 241 -11.47 10.28 -11.02
CA ASN A 241 -12.46 9.20 -11.00
C ASN A 241 -11.76 7.86 -10.74
N ILE A 242 -12.23 7.14 -9.73
CA ILE A 242 -11.79 5.78 -9.40
C ILE A 242 -12.96 4.84 -9.65
N GLY A 243 -12.85 4.05 -10.68
CA GLY A 243 -13.93 3.20 -11.13
C GLY A 243 -13.50 1.92 -11.82
N THR A 244 -14.49 1.17 -12.22
CA THR A 244 -14.31 -0.09 -12.93
C THR A 244 -14.55 0.10 -14.42
N ARG A 245 -13.64 -0.44 -15.23
CA ARG A 245 -13.80 -0.46 -16.66
C ARG A 245 -13.96 -1.89 -17.17
N PRO A 246 -15.04 -2.19 -17.91
CA PRO A 246 -15.15 -3.46 -18.62
C PRO A 246 -14.03 -3.57 -19.66
N THR A 247 -13.40 -4.72 -19.75
CA THR A 247 -12.41 -5.06 -20.77
C THR A 247 -12.73 -6.44 -21.35
N VAL A 248 -12.13 -6.77 -22.51
CA VAL A 248 -12.28 -8.11 -23.11
C VAL A 248 -11.83 -9.23 -22.16
N ALA A 249 -10.92 -8.94 -21.24
CA ALA A 249 -10.38 -9.90 -20.25
C ALA A 249 -11.01 -9.76 -18.85
N GLY A 250 -12.17 -9.09 -18.70
CA GLY A 250 -12.85 -8.87 -17.42
C GLY A 250 -12.97 -7.40 -17.03
N VAL A 251 -12.93 -7.13 -15.73
CA VAL A 251 -13.08 -5.76 -15.18
C VAL A 251 -11.71 -5.28 -14.67
N ARG A 252 -11.31 -4.09 -15.10
CA ARG A 252 -10.10 -3.43 -14.56
C ARG A 252 -10.45 -2.24 -13.71
N GLN A 253 -9.75 -2.09 -12.60
CA GLN A 253 -9.80 -0.88 -11.78
C GLN A 253 -8.88 0.18 -12.41
N GLN A 254 -9.40 1.38 -12.59
CA GLN A 254 -8.68 2.50 -13.20
C GLN A 254 -8.87 3.76 -12.38
N LEU A 255 -7.82 4.55 -12.32
CA LEU A 255 -7.82 5.91 -11.81
C LEU A 255 -7.59 6.85 -12.99
N GLU A 256 -8.53 7.73 -13.24
CA GLU A 256 -8.46 8.79 -14.24
C GLU A 256 -8.37 10.14 -13.55
N VAL A 257 -7.38 10.95 -13.89
CA VAL A 257 -7.13 12.24 -13.24
C VAL A 257 -7.15 13.36 -14.25
N HIS A 258 -8.02 14.34 -14.05
CA HIS A 258 -8.05 15.61 -14.77
C HIS A 258 -7.37 16.68 -13.91
N LEU A 259 -6.26 17.27 -14.40
CA LEU A 259 -5.59 18.38 -13.71
C LEU A 259 -6.33 19.68 -13.98
N LEU A 260 -6.47 20.52 -12.96
CA LEU A 260 -7.08 21.84 -13.09
C LEU A 260 -6.04 22.86 -13.57
N ASP A 261 -6.43 23.67 -14.56
CA ASP A 261 -5.66 24.81 -15.09
C ASP A 261 -4.26 24.47 -15.62
N VAL A 262 -4.01 23.21 -15.94
CA VAL A 262 -2.70 22.74 -16.41
C VAL A 262 -2.86 21.86 -17.64
N THR A 263 -2.12 22.21 -18.69
CA THR A 263 -1.99 21.37 -19.89
C THR A 263 -0.53 20.97 -20.04
N MET A 264 -0.26 19.68 -19.83
CA MET A 264 1.09 19.11 -20.00
C MET A 264 1.01 17.66 -20.45
N ASP A 265 2.07 17.18 -21.10
CA ASP A 265 2.22 15.77 -21.40
C ASP A 265 2.62 15.00 -20.13
N LEU A 266 1.76 14.06 -19.74
CA LEU A 266 1.93 13.23 -18.54
C LEU A 266 2.32 11.79 -18.87
N TYR A 267 2.30 11.39 -20.14
CA TYR A 267 2.57 10.00 -20.52
C TYR A 267 3.95 9.53 -20.06
N GLY A 268 3.97 8.35 -19.46
CA GLY A 268 5.17 7.75 -18.91
C GLY A 268 5.65 8.34 -17.58
N ARG A 269 5.14 9.50 -17.15
CA ARG A 269 5.48 10.08 -15.85
C ARG A 269 4.91 9.25 -14.71
N HIS A 270 5.62 9.21 -13.60
CA HIS A 270 5.15 8.61 -12.37
C HIS A 270 4.57 9.72 -11.48
N ILE A 271 3.30 9.59 -11.13
CA ILE A 271 2.60 10.56 -10.28
C ILE A 271 2.03 9.86 -9.05
N GLU A 272 1.83 10.66 -8.00
CA GLU A 272 1.11 10.26 -6.80
C GLU A 272 -0.15 11.13 -6.68
N VAL A 273 -1.29 10.48 -6.53
CA VAL A 273 -2.61 11.11 -6.46
C VAL A 273 -3.13 10.96 -5.03
N VAL A 274 -3.10 12.05 -4.28
CA VAL A 274 -3.59 12.12 -2.90
C VAL A 274 -5.07 12.49 -2.91
N LEU A 275 -5.92 11.66 -2.32
CA LEU A 275 -7.37 11.93 -2.21
C LEU A 275 -7.61 12.95 -1.09
N ARG A 276 -8.33 14.04 -1.40
CA ARG A 276 -8.58 15.14 -0.46
C ARG A 276 -10.02 15.20 0.00
N ALA A 277 -10.96 15.06 -0.90
CA ALA A 277 -12.38 15.05 -0.58
C ALA A 277 -13.16 14.24 -1.61
N LYS A 278 -14.18 13.49 -1.16
CA LYS A 278 -15.14 12.85 -2.05
C LYS A 278 -16.09 13.90 -2.61
N LEU A 279 -16.27 13.93 -3.93
CA LEU A 279 -17.21 14.80 -4.60
C LEU A 279 -18.56 14.11 -4.81
N ARG A 280 -18.53 12.85 -5.28
CA ARG A 280 -19.73 12.02 -5.52
C ARG A 280 -19.37 10.55 -5.78
N ASN A 281 -20.40 9.71 -5.81
CA ASN A 281 -20.31 8.33 -6.29
C ASN A 281 -20.25 8.28 -7.83
N GLU A 282 -19.80 7.14 -8.36
CA GLU A 282 -19.95 6.88 -9.80
C GLU A 282 -21.43 6.84 -10.20
N GLN A 283 -21.72 7.33 -11.40
CA GLN A 283 -23.06 7.29 -11.98
C GLN A 283 -23.00 7.04 -13.49
N ARG A 284 -24.06 6.49 -14.05
CA ARG A 284 -24.22 6.32 -15.49
C ARG A 284 -24.95 7.55 -16.05
N PHE A 285 -24.57 7.93 -17.26
CA PHE A 285 -25.14 9.09 -17.95
C PHE A 285 -25.92 8.63 -19.17
N ALA A 286 -27.06 9.28 -19.42
CA ALA A 286 -27.91 8.99 -20.57
C ALA A 286 -27.32 9.50 -21.90
N SER A 287 -26.45 10.51 -21.85
CA SER A 287 -25.80 11.10 -23.02
C SER A 287 -24.40 11.61 -22.70
N LEU A 288 -23.61 11.85 -23.75
CA LEU A 288 -22.30 12.46 -23.63
C LEU A 288 -22.37 13.90 -23.08
N ASP A 289 -23.40 14.64 -23.43
CA ASP A 289 -23.64 16.00 -22.93
C ASP A 289 -23.93 16.00 -21.42
N ALA A 290 -24.74 15.06 -20.94
CA ALA A 290 -24.98 14.88 -19.51
C ALA A 290 -23.67 14.54 -18.74
N LEU A 291 -22.83 13.66 -19.31
CA LEU A 291 -21.50 13.36 -18.76
C LEU A 291 -20.63 14.63 -18.71
N LYS A 292 -20.54 15.36 -19.81
CA LYS A 292 -19.75 16.60 -19.91
C LYS A 292 -20.20 17.65 -18.89
N GLN A 293 -21.51 17.86 -18.76
CA GLN A 293 -22.05 18.79 -17.76
C GLN A 293 -21.71 18.36 -16.33
N GLN A 294 -21.80 17.08 -16.03
CA GLN A 294 -21.46 16.60 -14.70
C GLN A 294 -19.96 16.74 -14.39
N ILE A 295 -19.07 16.47 -15.35
CA ILE A 295 -17.63 16.69 -15.18
C ILE A 295 -17.35 18.18 -14.92
N ALA A 296 -18.03 19.09 -15.63
CA ALA A 296 -17.89 20.52 -15.37
C ALA A 296 -18.34 20.90 -13.95
N ASN A 297 -19.41 20.31 -13.44
CA ASN A 297 -19.86 20.51 -12.05
C ASN A 297 -18.84 19.96 -11.03
N ASP A 298 -18.26 18.79 -11.31
CA ASP A 298 -17.21 18.20 -10.46
C ASP A 298 -15.98 19.11 -10.40
N VAL A 299 -15.56 19.68 -11.54
CA VAL A 299 -14.46 20.65 -11.63
C VAL A 299 -14.76 21.89 -10.79
N VAL A 300 -15.97 22.48 -10.92
CA VAL A 300 -16.38 23.64 -10.11
C VAL A 300 -16.33 23.32 -8.62
N THR A 301 -16.81 22.15 -8.23
CA THR A 301 -16.81 21.71 -6.83
C THR A 301 -15.38 21.52 -6.30
N ALA A 302 -14.50 20.90 -7.09
CA ALA A 302 -13.09 20.74 -6.73
C ALA A 302 -12.37 22.10 -6.63
N ARG A 303 -12.65 23.03 -7.54
CA ARG A 303 -12.11 24.40 -7.48
C ARG A 303 -12.47 25.11 -6.18
N LYS A 304 -13.74 25.03 -5.77
CA LYS A 304 -14.20 25.58 -4.49
C LYS A 304 -13.46 24.94 -3.31
N PHE A 305 -13.28 23.63 -3.34
CA PHE A 305 -12.55 22.90 -2.30
C PHE A 305 -11.10 23.41 -2.16
N PHE A 306 -10.42 23.69 -3.27
CA PHE A 306 -9.03 24.19 -3.28
C PHE A 306 -8.94 25.74 -3.17
N GLY A 307 -10.05 26.46 -3.06
CA GLY A 307 -10.04 27.93 -3.01
C GLY A 307 -9.60 28.60 -4.33
N LEU A 308 -9.76 27.91 -5.46
CA LEU A 308 -9.39 28.42 -6.79
C LEU A 308 -10.55 29.23 -7.39
N GLN A 309 -10.21 30.34 -8.06
CA GLN A 309 -11.21 31.13 -8.80
C GLN A 309 -11.84 30.29 -9.92
N THR A 310 -13.13 30.44 -10.15
CA THR A 310 -13.77 29.83 -11.32
C THR A 310 -13.30 30.61 -12.57
N PRO A 311 -12.87 29.93 -13.64
CA PRO A 311 -12.59 30.62 -14.90
C PRO A 311 -13.86 31.37 -15.35
N VAL A 312 -13.72 32.63 -15.75
CA VAL A 312 -14.79 33.47 -16.31
C VAL A 312 -15.20 32.93 -17.67
#